data_6254124e89e6df27d101412da49d918a
#
_entry.id   6254124e89e6df27d101412da49d918a
#
_cell.length_a   1.000
_cell.length_b   1.000
_cell.length_c   1.000
_cell.angle_alpha   90.00
_cell.angle_beta   90.00
_cell.angle_gamma   90.00
#
_symmetry.space_group_name_H-M   'P 1'
#
loop_
_entity.id
_entity.type
_entity.pdbx_description
1 polymer ?
#
loop_
_entity_poly.entity_id
_entity_poly.type
_entity_poly.pdbx_seq_one_letter_code
_entity_poly.pdbx_strand_id
1 'polypeptide(L)'
;MMNVRNLILLSCVSSYAFAAVADGKPYSVPVDADYPKSVYWGDTHLHTRNSADAYSLGNMNLSPADAFRFAQGQELIAHNGMRVQLRRPLDFLVVSDHAEYLGGYYRFNVGDSLVTETSAGKQWQGYLEEGDPVKLIAAFTASMSDPENNYPFPEKVRRLIWEDVAITADEHNKPGRFTAFTGYEWTSMIEGNNLHRVVVYKDGADKTTQLPPFSGQDSLDPRELWKALARYEEATGGEVMAIAHNGNISNGMMFPSVSVDGKKINRAYAELRARWEPIYEVSQVKGDGEAHPTLSPDDEFADFETWDADNIGRTAVKEDWMLKHEY
;
A
#
# COMPACT_ATOMS: atom_id res chain seq x y z
N MET A 1 -51.78 -86.56 -10.51
CA MET A 1 -50.46 -86.46 -11.16
C MET A 1 -50.56 -85.43 -12.24
N MET A 2 -50.15 -84.24 -12.02
CA MET A 2 -49.73 -83.30 -13.07
C MET A 2 -49.09 -82.02 -12.39
N ASN A 3 -47.82 -81.85 -12.64
CA ASN A 3 -47.05 -80.67 -12.19
C ASN A 3 -47.43 -79.47 -13.00
N VAL A 4 -47.76 -78.38 -12.34
CA VAL A 4 -47.88 -77.07 -12.97
C VAL A 4 -46.69 -76.23 -12.51
N ARG A 5 -45.78 -75.94 -13.40
CA ARG A 5 -44.66 -74.99 -13.20
C ARG A 5 -45.17 -73.57 -13.39
N ASN A 6 -45.11 -72.81 -12.33
CA ASN A 6 -45.34 -71.35 -12.40
C ASN A 6 -44.12 -70.63 -12.99
N LEU A 7 -44.35 -69.99 -14.11
CA LEU A 7 -43.38 -69.13 -14.75
C LEU A 7 -43.60 -67.68 -14.21
N ILE A 8 -42.67 -67.15 -13.43
CA ILE A 8 -42.70 -65.76 -12.99
C ILE A 8 -41.93 -64.94 -14.02
N LEU A 9 -42.66 -64.09 -14.78
CA LEU A 9 -42.08 -63.07 -15.62
C LEU A 9 -41.67 -61.91 -14.73
N LEU A 10 -40.35 -61.64 -14.59
CA LEU A 10 -39.81 -60.45 -14.03
C LEU A 10 -39.79 -59.38 -15.14
N SER A 11 -40.67 -58.42 -15.10
CA SER A 11 -40.58 -57.24 -15.96
C SER A 11 -39.63 -56.25 -15.33
N CYS A 12 -38.43 -56.06 -15.90
CA CYS A 12 -37.51 -55.00 -15.61
C CYS A 12 -38.06 -53.71 -16.22
N VAL A 13 -38.63 -52.83 -15.37
CA VAL A 13 -38.91 -51.44 -15.75
C VAL A 13 -37.62 -50.67 -15.57
N SER A 14 -36.93 -50.41 -16.69
CA SER A 14 -35.79 -49.48 -16.71
C SER A 14 -36.31 -48.05 -16.62
N SER A 15 -36.21 -47.48 -15.43
CA SER A 15 -36.46 -46.04 -15.24
C SER A 15 -35.28 -45.28 -15.81
N TYR A 16 -35.41 -44.74 -17.00
CA TYR A 16 -34.51 -43.69 -17.50
C TYR A 16 -34.81 -42.38 -16.74
N ALA A 17 -33.98 -42.09 -15.76
CA ALA A 17 -33.94 -40.76 -15.17
C ALA A 17 -33.33 -39.80 -16.22
N PHE A 18 -34.17 -39.03 -16.88
CA PHE A 18 -33.69 -37.86 -17.62
C PHE A 18 -33.15 -36.85 -16.59
N ALA A 19 -31.83 -36.80 -16.46
CA ALA A 19 -31.19 -35.67 -15.82
C ALA A 19 -31.43 -34.45 -16.77
N ALA A 20 -32.31 -33.57 -16.37
CA ALA A 20 -32.43 -32.25 -17.00
C ALA A 20 -31.10 -31.56 -16.81
N VAL A 21 -30.29 -31.49 -17.87
CA VAL A 21 -29.13 -30.59 -17.91
C VAL A 21 -29.71 -29.20 -17.88
N ALA A 22 -29.67 -28.58 -16.71
CA ALA A 22 -29.95 -27.14 -16.61
C ALA A 22 -28.89 -26.43 -17.44
N ASP A 23 -29.30 -25.83 -18.55
CA ASP A 23 -28.48 -24.97 -19.42
C ASP A 23 -28.22 -23.62 -18.72
N GLY A 24 -27.73 -23.69 -17.48
CA GLY A 24 -27.33 -22.56 -16.66
C GLY A 24 -25.83 -22.57 -16.51
N LYS A 25 -25.20 -21.45 -16.88
CA LYS A 25 -23.81 -21.20 -16.48
C LYS A 25 -23.70 -21.50 -14.98
N PRO A 26 -22.67 -22.23 -14.52
CA PRO A 26 -22.52 -22.51 -13.10
C PRO A 26 -22.53 -21.19 -12.32
N TYR A 27 -23.32 -21.10 -11.27
CA TYR A 27 -23.46 -19.92 -10.41
C TYR A 27 -22.10 -19.51 -9.81
N SER A 28 -21.23 -20.46 -9.59
CA SER A 28 -19.84 -20.23 -9.19
C SER A 28 -18.92 -21.04 -10.08
N VAL A 29 -17.82 -20.43 -10.51
CA VAL A 29 -16.75 -21.12 -11.20
C VAL A 29 -16.12 -22.11 -10.23
N PRO A 30 -15.91 -23.39 -10.63
CA PRO A 30 -15.17 -24.33 -9.79
C PRO A 30 -13.79 -23.75 -9.44
N VAL A 31 -13.44 -23.75 -8.16
CA VAL A 31 -12.10 -23.31 -7.72
C VAL A 31 -11.10 -24.34 -8.22
N ASP A 32 -10.10 -23.91 -8.98
CA ASP A 32 -9.02 -24.77 -9.42
C ASP A 32 -8.29 -25.42 -8.24
N ALA A 33 -7.74 -26.63 -8.47
CA ALA A 33 -7.03 -27.37 -7.43
C ALA A 33 -5.80 -26.62 -6.89
N ASP A 34 -5.26 -25.69 -7.68
CA ASP A 34 -4.08 -24.88 -7.36
C ASP A 34 -4.40 -23.58 -6.61
N TYR A 35 -5.66 -23.32 -6.30
CA TYR A 35 -6.03 -22.15 -5.51
C TYR A 35 -5.45 -22.25 -4.08
N PRO A 36 -4.86 -21.18 -3.54
CA PRO A 36 -4.30 -21.16 -2.19
C PRO A 36 -5.37 -21.55 -1.15
N LYS A 37 -5.07 -22.55 -0.30
CA LYS A 37 -5.98 -23.03 0.75
C LYS A 37 -5.66 -22.46 2.13
N SER A 38 -4.57 -21.69 2.23
CA SER A 38 -4.12 -21.05 3.47
C SER A 38 -4.38 -19.57 3.41
N VAL A 39 -4.82 -19.00 4.54
CA VAL A 39 -4.92 -17.55 4.74
C VAL A 39 -3.65 -17.11 5.44
N TYR A 40 -3.01 -16.06 4.92
CA TYR A 40 -1.85 -15.41 5.52
C TYR A 40 -2.27 -14.04 6.06
N TRP A 41 -1.80 -13.71 7.27
CA TRP A 41 -2.12 -12.47 7.95
C TRP A 41 -0.89 -11.58 8.03
N GLY A 42 -1.00 -10.36 7.58
CA GLY A 42 0.09 -9.42 7.58
C GLY A 42 -0.38 -7.98 7.46
N ASP A 43 0.57 -7.08 7.34
CA ASP A 43 0.33 -5.66 7.15
C ASP A 43 1.18 -5.18 5.97
N THR A 44 0.59 -4.39 5.10
CA THR A 44 1.28 -3.79 3.94
C THR A 44 1.55 -2.31 4.10
N HIS A 45 1.09 -1.68 5.20
CA HIS A 45 1.15 -0.24 5.37
C HIS A 45 1.58 0.14 6.79
N LEU A 46 2.88 0.05 7.06
CA LEU A 46 3.46 0.38 8.36
C LEU A 46 4.64 1.35 8.20
N HIS A 47 4.63 2.41 9.02
CA HIS A 47 5.68 3.43 9.07
C HIS A 47 6.55 3.31 10.30
N THR A 48 7.84 3.60 10.12
CA THR A 48 8.87 3.57 11.18
C THR A 48 9.48 4.96 11.38
N ARG A 49 10.55 5.06 12.18
CA ARG A 49 11.33 6.30 12.33
C ARG A 49 11.93 6.83 11.01
N ASN A 50 11.95 6.01 9.96
CA ASN A 50 12.45 6.42 8.66
C ASN A 50 11.41 7.22 7.86
N SER A 51 10.14 7.18 8.28
CA SER A 51 9.08 7.99 7.69
C SER A 51 8.99 9.34 8.40
N ALA A 52 8.91 10.42 7.64
CA ALA A 52 8.90 11.77 8.18
C ALA A 52 7.69 12.05 9.08
N ASP A 53 6.52 11.50 8.74
CA ASP A 53 5.29 11.62 9.52
C ASP A 53 5.36 10.86 10.84
N ALA A 54 5.72 9.57 10.81
CA ALA A 54 5.87 8.77 12.01
C ALA A 54 6.92 9.36 12.97
N TYR A 55 8.04 9.84 12.41
CA TYR A 55 9.08 10.53 13.17
C TYR A 55 8.54 11.79 13.87
N SER A 56 7.85 12.64 13.12
CA SER A 56 7.29 13.89 13.61
C SER A 56 6.15 13.68 14.62
N LEU A 57 5.43 12.56 14.53
CA LEU A 57 4.39 12.15 15.47
C LEU A 57 4.94 11.42 16.70
N GLY A 58 6.26 11.30 16.85
CA GLY A 58 6.93 10.85 18.07
C GLY A 58 7.62 9.49 17.97
N ASN A 59 7.51 8.75 16.88
CA ASN A 59 8.27 7.52 16.69
C ASN A 59 9.71 7.82 16.25
N MET A 60 10.50 8.37 17.13
CA MET A 60 11.89 8.76 16.85
C MET A 60 12.88 7.60 16.95
N ASN A 61 12.49 6.47 17.52
CA ASN A 61 13.41 5.40 17.92
C ASN A 61 13.21 4.07 17.20
N LEU A 62 11.96 3.69 16.90
CA LEU A 62 11.67 2.37 16.35
C LEU A 62 11.99 2.30 14.86
N SER A 63 12.95 1.46 14.53
CA SER A 63 13.50 1.26 13.20
C SER A 63 12.69 0.24 12.36
N PRO A 64 12.95 0.13 11.05
CA PRO A 64 12.43 -0.98 10.24
C PRO A 64 12.71 -2.36 10.83
N ALA A 65 13.91 -2.58 11.38
CA ALA A 65 14.26 -3.84 12.06
C ALA A 65 13.39 -4.10 13.29
N ASP A 66 13.04 -3.06 14.07
CA ASP A 66 12.11 -3.17 15.21
C ASP A 66 10.71 -3.57 14.72
N ALA A 67 10.23 -2.97 13.64
CA ALA A 67 8.95 -3.30 13.04
C ALA A 67 8.86 -4.79 12.62
N PHE A 68 9.88 -5.29 11.93
CA PHE A 68 9.94 -6.71 11.56
C PHE A 68 10.03 -7.63 12.79
N ARG A 69 10.80 -7.26 13.82
CA ARG A 69 10.85 -8.03 15.08
C ARG A 69 9.50 -8.08 15.78
N PHE A 70 8.79 -6.94 15.85
CA PHE A 70 7.45 -6.87 16.42
C PHE A 70 6.46 -7.74 15.64
N ALA A 71 6.45 -7.64 14.30
CA ALA A 71 5.60 -8.47 13.45
C ALA A 71 5.86 -9.98 13.65
N GLN A 72 7.11 -10.37 13.91
CA GLN A 72 7.49 -11.74 14.26
C GLN A 72 7.13 -12.15 15.70
N GLY A 73 6.43 -11.29 16.47
CA GLY A 73 5.97 -11.57 17.82
C GLY A 73 6.99 -11.31 18.93
N GLN A 74 8.08 -10.56 18.65
CA GLN A 74 9.00 -10.14 19.71
C GLN A 74 8.41 -8.95 20.50
N GLU A 75 8.74 -8.91 21.80
CA GLU A 75 8.38 -7.79 22.65
C GLU A 75 9.25 -6.57 22.31
N LEU A 76 8.62 -5.39 22.26
CA LEU A 76 9.28 -4.10 22.11
C LEU A 76 8.85 -3.11 23.18
N ILE A 77 9.61 -2.04 23.31
CA ILE A 77 9.20 -0.83 24.01
C ILE A 77 8.73 0.18 22.96
N ALA A 78 7.45 0.52 22.98
CA ALA A 78 6.87 1.52 22.10
C ALA A 78 7.45 2.92 22.39
N HIS A 79 7.28 3.87 21.45
CA HIS A 79 7.79 5.24 21.59
C HIS A 79 7.29 5.96 22.85
N ASN A 80 6.13 5.59 23.36
CA ASN A 80 5.54 6.12 24.60
C ASN A 80 5.98 5.37 25.87
N GLY A 81 6.94 4.42 25.78
CA GLY A 81 7.48 3.65 26.90
C GLY A 81 6.69 2.39 27.26
N MET A 82 5.57 2.10 26.61
CA MET A 82 4.82 0.87 26.86
C MET A 82 5.52 -0.36 26.30
N ARG A 83 5.46 -1.47 27.04
CA ARG A 83 5.85 -2.79 26.54
C ARG A 83 4.72 -3.34 25.66
N VAL A 84 5.05 -3.72 24.44
CA VAL A 84 4.08 -4.21 23.46
C VAL A 84 4.56 -5.51 22.82
N GLN A 85 3.63 -6.41 22.56
CA GLN A 85 3.90 -7.67 21.88
C GLN A 85 2.63 -8.16 21.19
N LEU A 86 2.74 -8.67 19.98
CA LEU A 86 1.62 -9.32 19.30
C LEU A 86 1.33 -10.67 19.96
N ARG A 87 0.05 -10.97 20.19
CA ARG A 87 -0.40 -12.29 20.69
C ARG A 87 -0.13 -13.40 19.68
N ARG A 88 -0.25 -13.08 18.40
CA ARG A 88 0.05 -13.95 17.27
C ARG A 88 0.98 -13.20 16.33
N PRO A 89 2.13 -13.77 15.97
CA PRO A 89 2.99 -13.22 14.93
C PRO A 89 2.23 -13.09 13.61
N LEU A 90 2.60 -12.10 12.81
CA LEU A 90 2.16 -11.98 11.43
C LEU A 90 2.89 -12.98 10.54
N ASP A 91 2.31 -13.29 9.38
CA ASP A 91 2.95 -14.12 8.35
C ASP A 91 3.83 -13.26 7.42
N PHE A 92 3.49 -11.98 7.27
CA PHE A 92 4.27 -11.02 6.46
C PHE A 92 4.13 -9.58 6.96
N LEU A 93 5.07 -8.73 6.55
CA LEU A 93 5.03 -7.28 6.76
C LEU A 93 5.72 -6.56 5.61
N VAL A 94 5.14 -5.45 5.19
CA VAL A 94 5.80 -4.41 4.40
C VAL A 94 6.06 -3.21 5.31
N VAL A 95 7.32 -2.81 5.46
CA VAL A 95 7.64 -1.49 6.01
C VAL A 95 7.60 -0.51 4.85
N SER A 96 6.63 0.40 4.90
CA SER A 96 6.29 1.30 3.80
C SER A 96 6.53 2.78 4.13
N ASP A 97 7.67 3.06 4.75
CA ASP A 97 8.07 4.44 5.04
C ASP A 97 7.98 5.33 3.79
N HIS A 98 7.54 6.59 3.94
CA HIS A 98 7.47 7.55 2.84
C HIS A 98 8.81 7.66 2.10
N ALA A 99 8.78 7.61 0.77
CA ALA A 99 9.98 7.77 -0.07
C ALA A 99 10.53 9.20 -0.01
N GLU A 100 9.67 10.18 0.25
CA GLU A 100 9.99 11.58 0.40
C GLU A 100 10.83 11.79 1.66
N TYR A 101 12.11 12.12 1.49
CA TYR A 101 13.09 12.21 2.57
C TYR A 101 13.23 10.94 3.42
N LEU A 102 13.11 9.76 2.82
CA LEU A 102 13.24 8.47 3.48
C LEU A 102 14.44 8.43 4.43
N GLY A 103 14.18 8.15 5.72
CA GLY A 103 15.20 8.09 6.77
C GLY A 103 15.90 9.42 7.09
N GLY A 104 15.53 10.50 6.38
CA GLY A 104 16.22 11.78 6.44
C GLY A 104 16.13 12.46 7.79
N TYR A 105 14.94 12.56 8.36
CA TYR A 105 14.73 13.25 9.66
C TYR A 105 15.47 12.56 10.80
N TYR A 106 15.42 11.24 10.85
CA TYR A 106 16.18 10.48 11.85
C TYR A 106 17.70 10.70 11.69
N ARG A 107 18.23 10.54 10.46
CA ARG A 107 19.67 10.70 10.17
C ARG A 107 20.13 12.15 10.43
N PHE A 108 19.33 13.14 10.09
CA PHE A 108 19.60 14.53 10.39
C PHE A 108 19.69 14.76 11.91
N ASN A 109 18.74 14.24 12.68
CA ASN A 109 18.69 14.44 14.13
C ASN A 109 19.88 13.79 14.87
N VAL A 110 20.40 12.67 14.36
CA VAL A 110 21.59 12.02 14.95
C VAL A 110 22.91 12.56 14.39
N GLY A 111 22.87 13.58 13.53
CA GLY A 111 24.06 14.25 12.99
C GLY A 111 24.78 13.43 11.91
N ASP A 112 24.07 12.54 11.21
CA ASP A 112 24.65 11.75 10.11
C ASP A 112 25.05 12.64 8.94
N SER A 113 26.35 12.68 8.61
CA SER A 113 26.89 13.53 7.54
C SER A 113 26.31 13.20 6.17
N LEU A 114 25.83 11.97 5.96
CA LEU A 114 25.12 11.59 4.72
C LEU A 114 23.94 12.50 4.41
N VAL A 115 23.26 13.01 5.44
CA VAL A 115 22.10 13.91 5.32
C VAL A 115 22.47 15.36 5.64
N THR A 116 23.20 15.62 6.74
CA THR A 116 23.47 17.00 7.20
C THR A 116 24.30 17.82 6.21
N GLU A 117 25.13 17.17 5.38
CA GLU A 117 25.91 17.85 4.35
C GLU A 117 25.14 18.11 3.04
N THR A 118 23.94 17.55 2.87
CA THR A 118 23.10 17.81 1.69
C THR A 118 22.53 19.24 1.70
N SER A 119 22.01 19.69 0.56
CA SER A 119 21.29 20.98 0.50
C SER A 119 20.07 20.99 1.41
N ALA A 120 19.31 19.90 1.47
CA ALA A 120 18.17 19.74 2.39
C ALA A 120 18.64 19.81 3.85
N GLY A 121 19.67 19.06 4.22
CA GLY A 121 20.19 19.05 5.60
C GLY A 121 20.68 20.43 6.06
N LYS A 122 21.37 21.17 5.19
CA LYS A 122 21.81 22.55 5.48
C LYS A 122 20.63 23.50 5.63
N GLN A 123 19.60 23.35 4.81
CA GLN A 123 18.39 24.13 4.91
C GLN A 123 17.66 23.82 6.24
N TRP A 124 17.54 22.57 6.61
CA TRP A 124 16.91 22.14 7.87
C TRP A 124 17.68 22.67 9.09
N GLN A 125 19.01 22.66 9.03
CA GLN A 125 19.85 23.25 10.06
C GLN A 125 19.55 24.75 10.21
N GLY A 126 19.41 25.49 9.10
CA GLY A 126 19.02 26.91 9.13
C GLY A 126 17.67 27.14 9.79
N TYR A 127 16.67 26.30 9.55
CA TYR A 127 15.36 26.42 10.21
C TYR A 127 15.45 26.24 11.74
N LEU A 128 16.30 25.31 12.21
CA LEU A 128 16.52 25.14 13.65
C LEU A 128 17.26 26.32 14.27
N GLU A 129 18.25 26.90 13.57
CA GLU A 129 18.99 28.08 14.02
C GLU A 129 18.11 29.35 14.07
N GLU A 130 17.12 29.44 13.18
CA GLU A 130 16.07 30.45 13.22
C GLU A 130 15.04 30.22 14.34
N GLY A 131 15.07 29.08 15.01
CA GLY A 131 14.09 28.69 16.04
C GLY A 131 12.71 28.32 15.48
N ASP A 132 12.63 27.91 14.21
CA ASP A 132 11.38 27.59 13.51
C ASP A 132 11.35 26.11 13.02
N PRO A 133 11.19 25.14 13.92
CA PRO A 133 11.12 23.72 13.56
C PRO A 133 9.88 23.36 12.73
N VAL A 134 8.84 24.24 12.68
CA VAL A 134 7.63 24.00 11.87
C VAL A 134 7.98 23.99 10.39
N LYS A 135 9.02 24.70 9.97
CA LYS A 135 9.52 24.68 8.60
C LYS A 135 10.01 23.30 8.15
N LEU A 136 10.44 22.43 9.06
CA LEU A 136 10.78 21.03 8.71
C LEU A 136 9.55 20.25 8.23
N ILE A 137 8.43 20.39 8.95
CA ILE A 137 7.16 19.74 8.55
C ILE A 137 6.67 20.35 7.24
N ALA A 138 6.79 21.67 7.07
CA ALA A 138 6.45 22.33 5.81
C ALA A 138 7.30 21.85 4.63
N ALA A 139 8.60 21.59 4.83
CA ALA A 139 9.47 21.02 3.81
C ALA A 139 9.04 19.61 3.38
N PHE A 140 8.63 18.77 4.34
CA PHE A 140 8.06 17.45 4.03
C PHE A 140 6.76 17.57 3.24
N THR A 141 5.82 18.41 3.68
CA THR A 141 4.57 18.65 2.96
C THR A 141 4.82 19.16 1.53
N ALA A 142 5.77 20.10 1.37
CA ALA A 142 6.14 20.61 0.04
C ALA A 142 6.69 19.49 -0.88
N SER A 143 7.44 18.53 -0.34
CA SER A 143 7.98 17.41 -1.12
C SER A 143 6.91 16.49 -1.72
N MET A 144 5.71 16.50 -1.16
CA MET A 144 4.55 15.71 -1.61
C MET A 144 3.56 16.50 -2.48
N SER A 145 3.66 17.85 -2.47
CA SER A 145 2.67 18.72 -3.13
C SER A 145 3.27 19.67 -4.15
N ASP A 146 4.56 19.99 -4.03
CA ASP A 146 5.26 20.96 -4.88
C ASP A 146 6.71 20.51 -5.17
N PRO A 147 6.91 19.61 -6.15
CA PRO A 147 8.24 19.10 -6.48
C PRO A 147 9.21 20.18 -6.98
N GLU A 148 8.72 21.30 -7.49
CA GLU A 148 9.57 22.40 -8.01
C GLU A 148 10.22 23.22 -6.89
N ASN A 149 9.60 23.26 -5.71
CA ASN A 149 10.04 24.05 -4.56
C ASN A 149 10.55 23.18 -3.40
N ASN A 150 11.08 22.00 -3.67
CA ASN A 150 11.70 21.15 -2.67
C ASN A 150 13.19 20.92 -2.96
N TYR A 151 13.91 20.37 -1.98
CA TYR A 151 15.33 20.07 -2.06
C TYR A 151 15.54 18.56 -1.91
N PRO A 152 15.31 17.75 -2.96
CA PRO A 152 15.46 16.31 -2.87
C PRO A 152 16.90 15.94 -2.49
N PHE A 153 17.04 14.81 -1.80
CA PHE A 153 18.38 14.26 -1.57
C PHE A 153 19.04 13.89 -2.90
N PRO A 154 20.37 14.08 -3.00
CA PRO A 154 21.13 13.58 -4.13
C PRO A 154 20.87 12.07 -4.35
N GLU A 155 20.85 11.63 -5.58
CA GLU A 155 20.56 10.21 -5.92
C GLU A 155 21.44 9.24 -5.13
N LYS A 156 22.74 9.55 -4.97
CA LYS A 156 23.66 8.74 -4.17
C LYS A 156 23.17 8.55 -2.73
N VAL A 157 22.63 9.59 -2.10
CA VAL A 157 22.10 9.54 -0.73
C VAL A 157 20.85 8.68 -0.69
N ARG A 158 19.93 8.90 -1.63
CA ARG A 158 18.71 8.09 -1.77
C ARG A 158 19.03 6.61 -1.94
N ARG A 159 20.02 6.27 -2.79
CA ARG A 159 20.46 4.89 -3.00
C ARG A 159 21.00 4.24 -1.73
N LEU A 160 21.88 4.93 -1.01
CA LEU A 160 22.49 4.38 0.22
C LEU A 160 21.44 4.13 1.31
N ILE A 161 20.47 5.06 1.47
CA ILE A 161 19.40 4.86 2.45
C ILE A 161 18.47 3.73 2.01
N TRP A 162 18.16 3.64 0.72
CA TRP A 162 17.33 2.56 0.18
C TRP A 162 17.99 1.18 0.30
N GLU A 163 19.29 1.12 0.10
CA GLU A 163 20.07 -0.10 0.31
C GLU A 163 19.95 -0.61 1.76
N ASP A 164 20.07 0.29 2.76
CA ASP A 164 19.87 -0.06 4.17
C ASP A 164 18.45 -0.63 4.43
N VAL A 165 17.42 -0.05 3.80
CA VAL A 165 16.02 -0.52 3.94
C VAL A 165 15.85 -1.92 3.35
N ALA A 166 16.31 -2.12 2.12
CA ALA A 166 16.18 -3.39 1.42
C ALA A 166 16.98 -4.53 2.11
N ILE A 167 18.22 -4.26 2.52
CA ILE A 167 19.02 -5.22 3.29
C ILE A 167 18.34 -5.55 4.61
N THR A 168 17.80 -4.57 5.32
CA THR A 168 17.07 -4.81 6.57
C THR A 168 15.87 -5.74 6.35
N ALA A 169 15.12 -5.60 5.27
CA ALA A 169 14.04 -6.52 4.94
C ALA A 169 14.56 -7.95 4.70
N ASP A 170 15.62 -8.12 3.90
CA ASP A 170 16.22 -9.42 3.62
C ASP A 170 16.73 -10.12 4.89
N GLU A 171 17.37 -9.39 5.81
CA GLU A 171 17.86 -9.93 7.09
C GLU A 171 16.73 -10.48 7.98
N HIS A 172 15.52 -9.93 7.83
CA HIS A 172 14.34 -10.35 8.61
C HIS A 172 13.44 -11.34 7.85
N ASN A 173 13.67 -11.55 6.55
CA ASN A 173 12.93 -12.51 5.76
C ASN A 173 13.31 -13.95 6.16
N LYS A 174 12.28 -14.75 6.51
CA LYS A 174 12.44 -16.15 6.95
C LYS A 174 11.50 -17.04 6.15
N PRO A 175 11.90 -17.47 4.94
CA PRO A 175 11.05 -18.26 4.06
C PRO A 175 10.34 -19.43 4.77
N GLY A 176 9.04 -19.56 4.55
CA GLY A 176 8.20 -20.58 5.18
C GLY A 176 7.75 -20.24 6.62
N ARG A 177 8.15 -19.10 7.18
CA ARG A 177 7.75 -18.64 8.52
C ARG A 177 7.25 -17.20 8.55
N PHE A 178 7.94 -16.30 7.89
CA PHE A 178 7.65 -14.88 7.84
C PHE A 178 8.24 -14.26 6.58
N THR A 179 7.44 -13.49 5.85
CA THR A 179 7.93 -12.74 4.69
C THR A 179 8.10 -11.28 5.06
N ALA A 180 9.34 -10.79 5.03
CA ALA A 180 9.64 -9.38 5.09
C ALA A 180 9.73 -8.85 3.66
N PHE A 181 8.72 -8.11 3.22
CA PHE A 181 8.74 -7.47 1.92
C PHE A 181 9.51 -6.16 1.96
N THR A 182 10.31 -5.90 0.95
CA THR A 182 10.84 -4.56 0.69
C THR A 182 9.72 -3.70 0.12
N GLY A 183 9.57 -2.49 0.63
CA GLY A 183 8.54 -1.56 0.15
C GLY A 183 8.79 -0.12 0.58
N TYR A 184 7.99 0.77 0.07
CA TYR A 184 7.96 2.19 0.43
C TYR A 184 6.60 2.79 0.09
N GLU A 185 6.29 3.97 0.62
CA GLU A 185 5.12 4.73 0.18
C GLU A 185 5.52 5.86 -0.77
N TRP A 186 5.00 5.82 -1.98
CA TRP A 186 4.99 6.95 -2.90
C TRP A 186 3.87 7.90 -2.49
N THR A 187 4.23 9.16 -2.26
CA THR A 187 3.31 10.12 -1.69
C THR A 187 3.11 11.29 -2.63
N SER A 188 1.90 11.44 -3.12
CA SER A 188 1.47 12.59 -3.91
C SER A 188 0.25 13.23 -3.25
N MET A 189 0.29 14.56 -3.13
CA MET A 189 -0.73 15.34 -2.42
C MET A 189 -1.09 16.59 -3.22
N ILE A 190 -1.53 16.39 -4.48
CA ILE A 190 -1.91 17.48 -5.39
C ILE A 190 -3.05 18.28 -4.77
N GLU A 191 -2.83 19.59 -4.56
CA GLU A 191 -3.81 20.50 -3.95
C GLU A 191 -4.33 20.02 -2.57
N GLY A 192 -3.54 19.24 -1.85
CA GLY A 192 -3.91 18.64 -0.58
C GLY A 192 -4.74 17.35 -0.69
N ASN A 193 -4.92 16.78 -1.88
CA ASN A 193 -5.71 15.57 -2.13
C ASN A 193 -4.84 14.33 -2.11
N ASN A 194 -5.25 13.32 -1.34
CA ASN A 194 -4.48 12.09 -1.17
C ASN A 194 -4.43 11.25 -2.45
N LEU A 195 -3.21 10.97 -2.92
CA LEU A 195 -2.95 10.06 -4.03
C LEU A 195 -1.84 9.05 -3.67
N HIS A 196 -1.73 8.68 -2.41
CA HIS A 196 -0.66 7.83 -1.89
C HIS A 196 -0.77 6.38 -2.38
N ARG A 197 0.37 5.70 -2.55
CA ARG A 197 0.48 4.28 -2.90
C ARG A 197 1.61 3.63 -2.12
N VAL A 198 1.31 2.53 -1.46
CA VAL A 198 2.37 1.63 -0.99
C VAL A 198 2.90 0.84 -2.18
N VAL A 199 4.19 0.89 -2.42
CA VAL A 199 4.89 0.08 -3.42
C VAL A 199 5.50 -1.14 -2.74
N VAL A 200 5.20 -2.33 -3.26
CA VAL A 200 5.64 -3.61 -2.69
C VAL A 200 6.41 -4.39 -3.73
N TYR A 201 7.63 -4.78 -3.39
CA TYR A 201 8.49 -5.61 -4.22
C TYR A 201 8.38 -7.07 -3.80
N LYS A 202 8.32 -7.95 -4.78
CA LYS A 202 8.42 -9.40 -4.55
C LYS A 202 9.85 -9.85 -4.29
N ASP A 203 10.80 -9.09 -4.79
CA ASP A 203 12.22 -9.42 -4.84
C ASP A 203 12.98 -8.91 -3.61
N GLY A 204 14.13 -9.52 -3.35
CA GLY A 204 15.05 -9.11 -2.30
C GLY A 204 15.96 -7.95 -2.71
N ALA A 205 16.90 -7.61 -1.82
CA ALA A 205 17.82 -6.48 -1.98
C ALA A 205 18.69 -6.57 -3.24
N ASP A 206 18.98 -7.78 -3.72
CA ASP A 206 19.77 -8.03 -4.94
C ASP A 206 19.18 -7.37 -6.19
N LYS A 207 17.86 -7.22 -6.24
CA LYS A 207 17.17 -6.54 -7.32
C LYS A 207 16.67 -5.15 -6.92
N THR A 208 16.05 -5.04 -5.73
CA THR A 208 15.39 -3.79 -5.33
C THR A 208 16.35 -2.61 -5.19
N THR A 209 17.62 -2.85 -4.86
CA THR A 209 18.65 -1.81 -4.74
C THR A 209 19.18 -1.29 -6.07
N GLN A 210 18.86 -1.94 -7.19
CA GLN A 210 19.34 -1.49 -8.51
C GLN A 210 18.77 -0.14 -8.92
N LEU A 211 17.56 0.20 -8.44
CA LEU A 211 16.94 1.51 -8.63
C LEU A 211 16.49 2.09 -7.28
N PRO A 212 16.69 3.40 -7.05
CA PRO A 212 16.16 4.04 -5.84
C PRO A 212 14.62 4.12 -5.93
N PRO A 213 13.92 4.32 -4.78
CA PRO A 213 12.49 4.56 -4.75
C PRO A 213 12.12 5.77 -5.63
N PHE A 214 11.07 5.60 -6.42
CA PHE A 214 10.43 6.71 -7.11
C PHE A 214 9.50 7.43 -6.14
N SER A 215 9.64 8.74 -5.99
CA SER A 215 8.97 9.53 -4.96
C SER A 215 8.11 10.65 -5.55
N GLY A 216 7.28 11.29 -4.73
CA GLY A 216 6.58 12.52 -5.10
C GLY A 216 7.52 13.65 -5.50
N GLN A 217 8.76 13.62 -5.05
CA GLN A 217 9.82 14.56 -5.47
C GLN A 217 10.25 14.36 -6.93
N ASP A 218 10.05 13.16 -7.49
CA ASP A 218 10.32 12.88 -8.89
C ASP A 218 9.10 13.22 -9.77
N SER A 219 7.87 12.91 -9.32
CA SER A 219 6.61 13.32 -9.94
C SER A 219 5.42 13.04 -9.03
N LEU A 220 4.39 13.90 -9.13
CA LEU A 220 3.11 13.73 -8.45
C LEU A 220 2.07 12.95 -9.28
N ASP A 221 2.37 12.61 -10.53
CA ASP A 221 1.45 11.90 -11.43
C ASP A 221 1.56 10.38 -11.23
N PRO A 222 0.47 9.67 -10.84
CA PRO A 222 0.49 8.22 -10.69
C PRO A 222 0.98 7.45 -11.91
N ARG A 223 0.79 8.00 -13.13
CA ARG A 223 1.27 7.37 -14.37
C ARG A 223 2.79 7.34 -14.45
N GLU A 224 3.46 8.32 -13.87
CA GLU A 224 4.94 8.33 -13.82
C GLU A 224 5.45 7.31 -12.79
N LEU A 225 4.72 7.11 -11.67
CA LEU A 225 4.97 6.00 -10.77
C LEU A 225 4.86 4.65 -11.54
N TRP A 226 3.76 4.41 -12.26
CA TRP A 226 3.59 3.15 -13.02
C TRP A 226 4.69 2.94 -14.05
N LYS A 227 5.18 4.00 -14.70
CA LYS A 227 6.34 3.92 -15.58
C LYS A 227 7.64 3.58 -14.83
N ALA A 228 7.79 4.08 -13.59
CA ALA A 228 8.93 3.73 -12.75
C ALA A 228 8.90 2.25 -12.35
N LEU A 229 7.71 1.71 -12.01
CA LEU A 229 7.52 0.29 -11.73
C LEU A 229 7.84 -0.56 -12.98
N ALA A 230 7.39 -0.14 -14.16
CA ALA A 230 7.72 -0.83 -15.41
C ALA A 230 9.23 -0.84 -15.69
N ARG A 231 9.92 0.29 -15.45
CA ARG A 231 11.38 0.35 -15.59
C ARG A 231 12.10 -0.59 -14.62
N TYR A 232 11.58 -0.74 -13.40
CA TYR A 232 12.13 -1.69 -12.44
C TYR A 232 12.03 -3.13 -12.98
N GLU A 233 10.85 -3.56 -13.43
CA GLU A 233 10.67 -4.91 -13.99
C GLU A 233 11.54 -5.14 -15.22
N GLU A 234 11.64 -4.16 -16.13
CA GLU A 234 12.46 -4.24 -17.32
C GLU A 234 13.97 -4.35 -17.00
N ALA A 235 14.44 -3.55 -16.06
CA ALA A 235 15.86 -3.49 -15.71
C ALA A 235 16.34 -4.70 -14.90
N THR A 236 15.48 -5.25 -14.03
CA THR A 236 15.89 -6.23 -13.02
C THR A 236 15.32 -7.63 -13.27
N GLY A 237 14.29 -7.76 -14.11
CA GLY A 237 13.49 -8.97 -14.22
C GLY A 237 12.77 -9.32 -12.92
N GLY A 238 12.52 -8.33 -12.05
CA GLY A 238 11.76 -8.47 -10.81
C GLY A 238 10.27 -8.31 -11.01
N GLU A 239 9.53 -8.33 -9.91
CA GLU A 239 8.08 -8.10 -9.88
C GLU A 239 7.74 -7.07 -8.78
N VAL A 240 6.84 -6.13 -9.11
CA VAL A 240 6.44 -5.04 -8.22
C VAL A 240 4.98 -4.67 -8.44
N MET A 241 4.31 -4.22 -7.40
CA MET A 241 2.96 -3.66 -7.48
C MET A 241 2.80 -2.43 -6.57
N ALA A 242 1.72 -1.68 -6.77
CA ALA A 242 1.33 -0.59 -5.88
C ALA A 242 -0.06 -0.85 -5.30
N ILE A 243 -0.29 -0.35 -4.08
CA ILE A 243 -1.56 -0.44 -3.36
C ILE A 243 -1.99 0.98 -3.03
N ALA A 244 -3.03 1.46 -3.70
CA ALA A 244 -3.60 2.77 -3.40
C ALA A 244 -4.44 2.71 -2.12
N HIS A 245 -4.50 3.82 -1.39
CA HIS A 245 -5.22 3.92 -0.13
C HIS A 245 -5.77 5.31 0.13
N ASN A 246 -6.70 5.42 1.08
CA ASN A 246 -7.34 6.67 1.51
C ASN A 246 -7.94 7.49 0.36
N GLY A 247 -8.74 6.85 -0.49
CA GLY A 247 -9.58 7.55 -1.46
C GLY A 247 -10.53 8.53 -0.78
N ASN A 248 -11.02 8.17 0.43
CA ASN A 248 -11.92 8.99 1.26
C ASN A 248 -11.41 10.43 1.54
N ILE A 249 -10.12 10.69 1.45
CA ILE A 249 -9.50 12.02 1.65
C ILE A 249 -8.77 12.52 0.40
N SER A 250 -9.21 12.05 -0.78
CA SER A 250 -8.67 12.44 -2.09
C SER A 250 -9.50 13.50 -2.82
N ASN A 251 -10.66 13.89 -2.29
CA ASN A 251 -11.62 14.76 -2.94
C ASN A 251 -11.90 14.34 -4.41
N GLY A 252 -12.08 13.02 -4.61
CA GLY A 252 -12.43 12.43 -5.90
C GLY A 252 -11.25 12.22 -6.84
N MET A 253 -10.03 12.49 -6.43
CA MET A 253 -8.86 12.31 -7.30
C MET A 253 -8.32 10.88 -7.31
N MET A 254 -8.72 10.01 -6.37
CA MET A 254 -8.25 8.64 -6.33
C MET A 254 -8.78 7.81 -7.50
N PHE A 255 -10.07 7.93 -7.84
CA PHE A 255 -10.72 7.27 -8.98
C PHE A 255 -11.31 8.29 -9.96
N PRO A 256 -10.47 9.17 -10.56
CA PRO A 256 -10.94 10.32 -11.30
C PRO A 256 -11.57 9.93 -12.64
N SER A 257 -12.44 10.77 -13.18
CA SER A 257 -12.91 10.65 -14.57
C SER A 257 -11.97 11.30 -15.59
N VAL A 258 -11.04 12.11 -15.10
CA VAL A 258 -9.98 12.76 -15.88
C VAL A 258 -8.64 12.58 -15.17
N SER A 259 -7.57 12.34 -15.92
CA SER A 259 -6.21 12.22 -15.38
C SER A 259 -5.65 13.59 -14.95
N VAL A 260 -4.52 13.59 -14.24
CA VAL A 260 -3.84 14.80 -13.75
C VAL A 260 -3.60 15.83 -14.85
N ASP A 261 -3.38 15.41 -16.10
CA ASP A 261 -3.21 16.28 -17.25
C ASP A 261 -4.54 16.67 -17.95
N GLY A 262 -5.68 16.45 -17.29
CA GLY A 262 -7.01 16.84 -17.78
C GLY A 262 -7.60 15.97 -18.88
N LYS A 263 -6.95 14.86 -19.26
CA LYS A 263 -7.46 13.94 -20.26
C LYS A 263 -8.46 12.97 -19.66
N LYS A 264 -9.53 12.67 -20.42
CA LYS A 264 -10.51 11.66 -19.99
C LYS A 264 -9.85 10.30 -19.79
N ILE A 265 -10.21 9.64 -18.70
CA ILE A 265 -9.82 8.26 -18.45
C ILE A 265 -10.40 7.39 -19.58
N ASN A 266 -9.56 6.54 -20.15
CA ASN A 266 -9.93 5.61 -21.20
C ASN A 266 -9.52 4.18 -20.81
N ARG A 267 -9.87 3.23 -21.67
CA ARG A 267 -9.58 1.81 -21.45
C ARG A 267 -8.08 1.55 -21.22
N ALA A 268 -7.21 2.17 -21.99
CA ALA A 268 -5.76 1.97 -21.85
C ALA A 268 -5.23 2.46 -20.49
N TYR A 269 -5.76 3.59 -19.99
CA TYR A 269 -5.44 4.05 -18.63
C TYR A 269 -5.93 3.04 -17.58
N ALA A 270 -7.17 2.56 -17.69
CA ALA A 270 -7.74 1.60 -16.74
C ALA A 270 -6.98 0.26 -16.73
N GLU A 271 -6.61 -0.26 -17.92
CA GLU A 271 -5.80 -1.49 -18.05
C GLU A 271 -4.40 -1.29 -17.45
N LEU A 272 -3.78 -0.14 -17.67
CA LEU A 272 -2.48 0.19 -17.09
C LEU A 272 -2.55 0.29 -15.58
N ARG A 273 -3.57 0.96 -15.04
CA ARG A 273 -3.80 1.03 -13.59
C ARG A 273 -4.01 -0.35 -12.99
N ALA A 274 -4.91 -1.15 -13.56
CA ALA A 274 -5.20 -2.50 -13.07
C ALA A 274 -3.96 -3.42 -13.09
N ARG A 275 -3.00 -3.19 -14.00
CA ARG A 275 -1.72 -3.91 -14.02
C ARG A 275 -0.85 -3.58 -12.80
N TRP A 276 -0.81 -2.31 -12.38
CA TRP A 276 0.10 -1.84 -11.33
C TRP A 276 -0.56 -1.73 -9.97
N GLU A 277 -1.88 -1.49 -9.93
CA GLU A 277 -2.69 -1.37 -8.72
C GLU A 277 -3.79 -2.47 -8.72
N PRO A 278 -3.43 -3.77 -8.58
CA PRO A 278 -4.41 -4.87 -8.67
C PRO A 278 -5.30 -4.99 -7.44
N ILE A 279 -4.94 -4.35 -6.33
CA ILE A 279 -5.67 -4.34 -5.06
C ILE A 279 -5.71 -2.91 -4.51
N TYR A 280 -6.63 -2.68 -3.57
CA TYR A 280 -6.84 -1.42 -2.88
C TYR A 280 -6.94 -1.67 -1.38
N GLU A 281 -6.40 -0.78 -0.55
CA GLU A 281 -6.52 -0.85 0.89
C GLU A 281 -7.91 -0.32 1.31
N VAL A 282 -8.71 -1.18 1.94
CA VAL A 282 -10.11 -0.89 2.21
C VAL A 282 -10.32 0.00 3.44
N SER A 283 -9.47 -0.08 4.46
CA SER A 283 -9.62 0.70 5.70
C SER A 283 -8.32 0.86 6.46
N GLN A 284 -8.19 1.97 7.18
CA GLN A 284 -7.09 2.26 8.11
C GLN A 284 -7.49 3.33 9.14
N VAL A 285 -6.55 3.76 10.03
CA VAL A 285 -6.80 4.79 11.06
C VAL A 285 -7.24 6.15 10.50
N LYS A 286 -6.97 6.45 9.23
CA LYS A 286 -7.40 7.68 8.54
C LYS A 286 -8.72 7.52 7.77
N GLY A 287 -9.49 6.47 8.07
CA GLY A 287 -10.82 6.28 7.55
C GLY A 287 -10.99 5.11 6.60
N ASP A 288 -12.24 4.86 6.27
CA ASP A 288 -12.70 3.81 5.38
C ASP A 288 -12.60 4.24 3.91
N GLY A 289 -12.22 3.32 3.05
CA GLY A 289 -12.21 3.47 1.59
C GLY A 289 -13.05 2.39 0.89
N GLU A 290 -13.81 1.57 1.65
CA GLU A 290 -14.58 0.45 1.10
C GLU A 290 -15.99 0.85 0.69
N ALA A 291 -16.72 1.57 1.56
CA ALA A 291 -18.13 1.88 1.38
C ALA A 291 -18.47 3.28 1.91
N HIS A 292 -19.57 3.85 1.42
CA HIS A 292 -20.11 5.11 1.91
C HIS A 292 -21.64 5.06 1.88
N PRO A 293 -22.37 5.62 2.89
CA PRO A 293 -23.84 5.54 2.95
C PRO A 293 -24.57 6.07 1.72
N THR A 294 -23.99 7.08 1.06
CA THR A 294 -24.55 7.65 -0.18
C THR A 294 -24.48 6.67 -1.37
N LEU A 295 -23.48 5.78 -1.39
CA LEU A 295 -23.23 4.82 -2.48
C LEU A 295 -23.76 3.43 -2.14
N SER A 296 -23.82 3.09 -0.86
CA SER A 296 -24.26 1.79 -0.33
C SER A 296 -25.33 1.98 0.74
N PRO A 297 -26.53 2.51 0.40
CA PRO A 297 -27.54 2.89 1.39
C PRO A 297 -28.16 1.73 2.16
N ASP A 298 -28.03 0.51 1.66
CA ASP A 298 -28.54 -0.73 2.28
C ASP A 298 -27.47 -1.45 3.14
N ASP A 299 -26.25 -0.93 3.22
CA ASP A 299 -25.18 -1.45 4.05
C ASP A 299 -25.18 -0.74 5.41
N GLU A 300 -25.49 -1.48 6.47
CA GLU A 300 -25.60 -0.94 7.84
C GLU A 300 -24.26 -0.50 8.44
N PHE A 301 -23.13 -0.84 7.78
CA PHE A 301 -21.77 -0.48 8.21
C PHE A 301 -21.13 0.60 7.33
N ALA A 302 -21.80 1.07 6.28
CA ALA A 302 -21.24 2.02 5.33
C ALA A 302 -20.91 3.41 5.94
N ASP A 303 -21.42 3.72 7.13
CA ASP A 303 -21.14 4.98 7.86
C ASP A 303 -20.00 4.86 8.87
N PHE A 304 -19.33 3.71 8.93
CA PHE A 304 -18.27 3.46 9.91
C PHE A 304 -16.96 4.14 9.52
N GLU A 305 -16.50 5.07 10.34
CA GLU A 305 -15.17 5.74 10.23
C GLU A 305 -14.86 6.32 8.83
N THR A 306 -15.81 6.93 8.15
CA THR A 306 -15.65 7.42 6.77
C THR A 306 -14.57 8.50 6.60
N TRP A 307 -14.36 9.37 7.60
CA TRP A 307 -13.37 10.47 7.55
C TRP A 307 -13.44 11.30 6.26
N ASP A 308 -14.62 11.67 5.85
CA ASP A 308 -14.91 12.23 4.53
C ASP A 308 -15.27 13.73 4.54
N ALA A 309 -14.89 14.46 5.59
CA ALA A 309 -15.24 15.88 5.72
C ALA A 309 -14.40 16.80 4.79
N ASP A 310 -13.15 16.47 4.57
CA ASP A 310 -12.19 17.25 3.78
C ASP A 310 -11.10 16.36 3.16
N ASN A 311 -10.17 16.96 2.43
CA ASN A 311 -8.99 16.24 1.92
C ASN A 311 -7.90 16.10 3.01
N ILE A 312 -6.87 15.29 2.75
CA ILE A 312 -5.79 15.04 3.72
C ILE A 312 -5.05 16.32 4.13
N GLY A 313 -4.90 17.26 3.23
CA GLY A 313 -4.26 18.56 3.48
C GLY A 313 -5.15 19.55 4.23
N ARG A 314 -6.43 19.24 4.43
CA ARG A 314 -7.45 20.14 4.99
C ARG A 314 -7.51 21.50 4.27
N THR A 315 -7.30 21.48 2.97
CA THR A 315 -7.27 22.66 2.10
C THR A 315 -8.58 22.90 1.38
N ALA A 316 -9.43 21.87 1.24
CA ALA A 316 -10.69 21.94 0.54
C ALA A 316 -11.73 20.99 1.15
N VAL A 317 -12.91 21.50 1.42
CA VAL A 317 -14.06 20.74 1.89
C VAL A 317 -14.57 19.84 0.75
N LYS A 318 -15.04 18.66 1.10
CA LYS A 318 -15.60 17.68 0.18
C LYS A 318 -16.95 18.16 -0.40
N GLU A 319 -17.15 17.87 -1.68
CA GLU A 319 -18.43 18.05 -2.37
C GLU A 319 -19.04 16.68 -2.71
N ASP A 320 -20.37 16.56 -2.69
CA ASP A 320 -21.09 15.29 -2.90
C ASP A 320 -20.70 14.52 -4.17
N TRP A 321 -20.33 15.24 -5.25
CA TRP A 321 -19.91 14.58 -6.49
C TRP A 321 -18.58 13.83 -6.38
N MET A 322 -17.74 14.19 -5.40
CA MET A 322 -16.43 13.60 -5.19
C MET A 322 -16.52 12.15 -4.67
N LEU A 323 -17.55 11.85 -3.86
CA LEU A 323 -17.74 10.55 -3.21
C LEU A 323 -17.61 9.36 -4.18
N LYS A 324 -18.29 9.42 -5.33
CA LYS A 324 -18.23 8.33 -6.33
C LYS A 324 -16.86 8.15 -7.02
N HIS A 325 -15.89 8.97 -6.68
CA HIS A 325 -14.53 8.92 -7.19
C HIS A 325 -13.52 8.62 -6.07
N GLU A 326 -14.02 8.27 -4.89
CA GLU A 326 -13.24 7.97 -3.69
C GLU A 326 -13.36 6.51 -3.24
N TYR A 327 -14.56 5.94 -3.48
CA TYR A 327 -14.95 4.59 -3.07
C TYR A 327 -15.21 3.67 -4.24
#